data_d008eb341f3100c6775a49efcb188151
#
_entry.id   d008eb341f3100c6775a49efcb188151
#
_cell.length_a   1.000
_cell.length_b   1.000
_cell.length_c   1.000
_cell.angle_alpha   90.00
_cell.angle_beta   90.00
_cell.angle_gamma   90.00
#
_symmetry.space_group_name_H-M   'P 1'
#
loop_
_entity.id
_entity.type
_entity.pdbx_description
1 polymer ?
#
loop_
_entity_poly.entity_id
_entity_poly.type
_entity_poly.pdbx_seq_one_letter_code
_entity_poly.pdbx_strand_id
1 'polypeptide(L)'
;MNILISGSLAYDRIMDFPGKFSDHILPEKIHVLNVAFTVNSLTEKFGGTAGNIAYSLSLLGERPIILSTIGRDYHRYYEWLEENNITCEGIRIIDDELTACAYITTDQSDNQITGFNPGAMKYNVTFDLDRLDPEDTIAIVAPGNLDDMVGLCQEYKSRDIRYIFDPGQQLTSFDKESLLKCIDEAHILITNDYELEMIMEKTGLDRDNLLKKVKIIITTLGEKGSRVCTSGSIIEIPPVKIEKAVDPTGAGDSYRSGLLKGLVEDLDIEKCAAMGSACASFAVEFLGTQEHNFSIEEFQKRLKSISE
;
A
#
# COMPACT_ATOMS: atom_id res chain seq x y z
N MET A 1 -6.70 -8.32 18.63
CA MET A 1 -7.45 -8.16 17.36
C MET A 1 -6.60 -8.71 16.22
N ASN A 2 -7.19 -9.48 15.30
CA ASN A 2 -6.51 -9.95 14.09
C ASN A 2 -6.45 -8.81 13.06
N ILE A 3 -5.30 -8.62 12.41
CA ILE A 3 -5.12 -7.63 11.34
C ILE A 3 -4.85 -8.40 10.06
N LEU A 4 -5.76 -8.35 9.10
CA LEU A 4 -5.60 -8.96 7.78
C LEU A 4 -5.16 -7.91 6.76
N ILE A 5 -4.08 -8.20 6.04
CA ILE A 5 -3.59 -7.31 5.00
C ILE A 5 -3.58 -8.07 3.68
N SER A 6 -4.55 -7.82 2.82
CA SER A 6 -4.47 -8.32 1.44
C SER A 6 -3.81 -7.28 0.53
N GLY A 7 -2.98 -7.77 -0.38
CA GLY A 7 -2.23 -6.92 -1.31
C GLY A 7 -1.03 -7.65 -1.90
N SER A 8 -0.18 -6.96 -2.62
CA SER A 8 0.97 -7.55 -3.26
C SER A 8 2.15 -7.78 -2.30
N LEU A 9 2.90 -8.86 -2.55
CA LEU A 9 4.30 -9.02 -2.17
C LEU A 9 5.14 -8.93 -3.45
N ALA A 10 6.16 -8.11 -3.46
CA ALA A 10 6.98 -7.89 -4.65
C ALA A 10 8.44 -7.61 -4.31
N TYR A 11 9.32 -7.83 -5.28
CA TYR A 11 10.68 -7.30 -5.25
C TYR A 11 10.79 -6.07 -6.15
N ASP A 12 11.58 -5.09 -5.72
CA ASP A 12 11.99 -3.95 -6.53
C ASP A 12 13.45 -4.16 -6.93
N ARG A 13 13.71 -4.45 -8.22
CA ARG A 13 15.04 -4.61 -8.80
C ARG A 13 15.44 -3.33 -9.49
N ILE A 14 16.28 -2.57 -8.82
CA ILE A 14 16.69 -1.22 -9.23
C ILE A 14 18.06 -1.31 -9.86
N MET A 15 18.15 -0.90 -11.13
CA MET A 15 19.37 -0.85 -11.92
C MET A 15 19.80 0.60 -12.13
N ASP A 16 21.06 0.91 -11.81
CA ASP A 16 21.67 2.21 -12.04
C ASP A 16 22.35 2.26 -13.41
N PHE A 17 21.80 3.09 -14.30
CA PHE A 17 22.37 3.32 -15.63
C PHE A 17 23.29 4.56 -15.61
N PRO A 18 24.62 4.40 -15.90
CA PRO A 18 25.60 5.49 -15.79
C PRO A 18 25.57 6.49 -16.95
N GLY A 19 24.46 6.62 -17.65
CA GLY A 19 24.23 7.54 -18.76
C GLY A 19 22.89 8.21 -18.66
N LYS A 20 22.45 8.83 -19.75
CA LYS A 20 21.11 9.38 -19.88
C LYS A 20 20.35 8.62 -20.96
N PHE A 21 19.09 8.29 -20.72
CA PHE A 21 18.27 7.63 -21.74
C PHE A 21 18.16 8.47 -23.01
N SER A 22 18.14 9.79 -22.89
CA SER A 22 18.12 10.71 -24.04
C SER A 22 19.27 10.54 -25.02
N ASP A 23 20.42 10.03 -24.56
CA ASP A 23 21.61 9.82 -25.38
C ASP A 23 21.54 8.51 -26.20
N HIS A 24 20.62 7.61 -25.81
CA HIS A 24 20.46 6.27 -26.37
C HIS A 24 19.12 6.07 -27.08
N ILE A 25 18.09 6.84 -26.72
CA ILE A 25 16.74 6.75 -27.29
C ILE A 25 16.52 7.93 -28.23
N LEU A 26 16.44 7.66 -29.53
CA LEU A 26 16.15 8.67 -30.54
C LEU A 26 14.63 8.76 -30.74
N PRO A 27 13.99 9.90 -30.40
CA PRO A 27 12.54 10.06 -30.47
C PRO A 27 11.95 9.74 -31.84
N GLU A 28 12.65 10.11 -32.91
CA GLU A 28 12.23 9.86 -34.29
C GLU A 28 12.32 8.40 -34.75
N LYS A 29 13.00 7.54 -33.94
CA LYS A 29 13.19 6.10 -34.22
C LYS A 29 12.53 5.19 -33.17
N ILE A 30 11.67 5.73 -32.32
CA ILE A 30 11.03 4.98 -31.23
C ILE A 30 10.22 3.78 -31.74
N HIS A 31 9.72 3.82 -32.98
CA HIS A 31 8.96 2.73 -33.61
C HIS A 31 9.80 1.48 -33.94
N VAL A 32 11.13 1.58 -33.88
CA VAL A 32 12.08 0.48 -34.10
C VAL A 32 13.12 0.41 -32.96
N LEU A 33 12.68 0.79 -31.75
CA LEU A 33 13.56 0.87 -30.59
C LEU A 33 14.20 -0.49 -30.27
N ASN A 34 15.53 -0.53 -30.30
CA ASN A 34 16.36 -1.65 -29.85
C ASN A 34 17.58 -1.07 -29.14
N VAL A 35 17.48 -0.95 -27.81
CA VAL A 35 18.51 -0.33 -26.96
C VAL A 35 19.02 -1.35 -25.96
N ALA A 36 20.33 -1.48 -25.86
CA ALA A 36 21.01 -2.22 -24.81
C ALA A 36 22.03 -1.31 -24.14
N PHE A 37 22.04 -1.30 -22.83
CA PHE A 37 23.02 -0.55 -22.05
C PHE A 37 23.49 -1.35 -20.86
N THR A 38 24.73 -1.09 -20.45
CA THR A 38 25.32 -1.71 -19.26
C THR A 38 24.95 -0.87 -18.04
N VAL A 39 24.50 -1.54 -16.98
CA VAL A 39 24.19 -0.90 -15.69
C VAL A 39 25.37 -1.05 -14.72
N ASN A 40 25.54 -0.08 -13.82
CA ASN A 40 26.60 -0.11 -12.80
C ASN A 40 26.29 -1.09 -11.67
N SER A 41 25.02 -1.18 -11.28
CA SER A 41 24.58 -1.97 -10.15
C SER A 41 23.17 -2.51 -10.36
N LEU A 42 22.88 -3.57 -9.62
CA LEU A 42 21.53 -4.10 -9.40
C LEU A 42 21.31 -4.21 -7.89
N THR A 43 20.35 -3.47 -7.39
CA THR A 43 19.91 -3.57 -6.00
C THR A 43 18.53 -4.21 -5.97
N GLU A 44 18.33 -5.18 -5.08
CA GLU A 44 17.02 -5.80 -4.85
C GLU A 44 16.51 -5.38 -3.47
N LYS A 45 15.30 -4.85 -3.43
CA LYS A 45 14.60 -4.42 -2.22
C LYS A 45 13.27 -5.16 -2.08
N PHE A 46 12.82 -5.29 -0.85
CA PHE A 46 11.48 -5.79 -0.54
C PHE A 46 10.45 -4.69 -0.80
N GLY A 47 9.32 -5.07 -1.36
CA GLY A 47 8.25 -4.15 -1.72
C GLY A 47 6.90 -4.88 -1.82
N GLY A 48 5.94 -4.23 -2.46
CA GLY A 48 4.56 -4.67 -2.51
C GLY A 48 3.74 -4.13 -1.34
N THR A 49 2.51 -3.74 -1.63
CA THR A 49 1.65 -2.99 -0.70
C THR A 49 1.40 -3.73 0.61
N ALA A 50 1.11 -5.05 0.56
CA ALA A 50 0.91 -5.84 1.78
C ALA A 50 2.19 -5.96 2.61
N GLY A 51 3.34 -6.18 1.96
CA GLY A 51 4.63 -6.23 2.64
C GLY A 51 4.98 -4.91 3.32
N ASN A 52 4.77 -3.79 2.63
CA ASN A 52 5.07 -2.45 3.14
C ASN A 52 4.19 -2.08 4.35
N ILE A 53 2.87 -2.39 4.27
CA ILE A 53 1.93 -2.16 5.36
C ILE A 53 2.30 -3.05 6.56
N ALA A 54 2.56 -4.33 6.33
CA ALA A 54 2.89 -5.28 7.39
C ALA A 54 4.20 -4.91 8.09
N TYR A 55 5.21 -4.48 7.34
CA TYR A 55 6.49 -4.02 7.88
C TYR A 55 6.31 -2.84 8.84
N SER A 56 5.61 -1.78 8.41
CA SER A 56 5.38 -0.62 9.26
C SER A 56 4.52 -0.95 10.49
N LEU A 57 3.55 -1.89 10.37
CA LEU A 57 2.78 -2.39 11.51
C LEU A 57 3.63 -3.17 12.51
N SER A 58 4.62 -3.95 12.03
CA SER A 58 5.52 -4.66 12.92
C SER A 58 6.36 -3.71 13.78
N LEU A 59 6.80 -2.59 13.22
CA LEU A 59 7.48 -1.53 13.97
C LEU A 59 6.58 -0.88 15.04
N LEU A 60 5.25 -0.88 14.80
CA LEU A 60 4.24 -0.43 15.77
C LEU A 60 3.83 -1.52 16.78
N GLY A 61 4.53 -2.66 16.78
CA GLY A 61 4.33 -3.77 17.71
C GLY A 61 3.17 -4.71 17.36
N GLU A 62 2.60 -4.62 16.15
CA GLU A 62 1.54 -5.50 15.68
C GLU A 62 2.09 -6.73 14.95
N ARG A 63 1.24 -7.77 14.84
CA ARG A 63 1.57 -9.01 14.12
C ARG A 63 0.50 -9.31 13.07
N PRO A 64 0.54 -8.62 11.94
CA PRO A 64 -0.47 -8.80 10.90
C PRO A 64 -0.34 -10.14 10.17
N ILE A 65 -1.45 -10.60 9.59
CA ILE A 65 -1.53 -11.74 8.69
C ILE A 65 -1.61 -11.20 7.27
N ILE A 66 -0.60 -11.49 6.45
CA ILE A 66 -0.58 -11.11 5.04
C ILE A 66 -1.36 -12.14 4.23
N LEU A 67 -2.37 -11.69 3.48
CA LEU A 67 -3.09 -12.48 2.49
C LEU A 67 -2.55 -12.11 1.10
N SER A 68 -1.61 -12.91 0.61
CA SER A 68 -0.93 -12.66 -0.67
C SER A 68 -0.44 -13.96 -1.30
N THR A 69 0.16 -13.82 -2.47
CA THR A 69 0.86 -14.90 -3.16
C THR A 69 2.31 -14.51 -3.39
N ILE A 70 3.19 -15.51 -3.37
CA ILE A 70 4.62 -15.35 -3.60
C ILE A 70 5.12 -16.48 -4.49
N GLY A 71 6.17 -16.25 -5.26
CA GLY A 71 6.73 -17.25 -6.19
C GLY A 71 7.74 -18.19 -5.55
N ARG A 72 8.32 -19.09 -6.38
CA ARG A 72 9.35 -20.07 -5.96
C ARG A 72 10.62 -19.43 -5.40
N ASP A 73 10.83 -18.16 -5.59
CA ASP A 73 11.95 -17.36 -5.09
C ASP A 73 11.66 -16.71 -3.72
N TYR A 74 10.71 -17.23 -2.97
CA TYR A 74 10.16 -16.69 -1.72
C TYR A 74 11.13 -16.66 -0.54
N HIS A 75 12.18 -17.50 -0.51
CA HIS A 75 13.02 -17.73 0.66
C HIS A 75 13.53 -16.45 1.32
N ARG A 76 14.10 -15.55 0.53
CA ARG A 76 14.62 -14.26 1.03
C ARG A 76 13.53 -13.37 1.63
N TYR A 77 12.34 -13.38 1.02
CA TYR A 77 11.22 -12.59 1.53
C TYR A 77 10.70 -13.18 2.85
N TYR A 78 10.62 -14.50 2.96
CA TYR A 78 10.19 -15.19 4.18
C TYR A 78 11.18 -14.95 5.33
N GLU A 79 12.48 -15.07 5.10
CA GLU A 79 13.51 -14.70 6.08
C GLU A 79 13.32 -13.27 6.59
N TRP A 80 13.09 -12.33 5.69
CA TRP A 80 12.83 -10.93 6.04
C TRP A 80 11.54 -10.75 6.87
N LEU A 81 10.44 -11.40 6.50
CA LEU A 81 9.19 -11.34 7.26
C LEU A 81 9.36 -11.92 8.68
N GLU A 82 10.05 -13.06 8.81
CA GLU A 82 10.34 -13.72 10.09
C GLU A 82 11.23 -12.84 10.99
N GLU A 83 12.27 -12.23 10.42
CA GLU A 83 13.15 -11.28 11.15
C GLU A 83 12.37 -10.10 11.71
N ASN A 84 11.30 -9.67 11.03
CA ASN A 84 10.43 -8.59 11.46
C ASN A 84 9.17 -9.07 12.22
N ASN A 85 9.13 -10.32 12.69
CA ASN A 85 8.02 -10.94 13.44
C ASN A 85 6.67 -10.93 12.70
N ILE A 86 6.68 -10.98 11.36
CA ILE A 86 5.49 -11.06 10.51
C ILE A 86 5.25 -12.52 10.15
N THR A 87 4.03 -13.00 10.34
CA THR A 87 3.68 -14.40 10.02
C THR A 87 3.50 -14.61 8.51
N CYS A 88 3.97 -15.78 8.03
CA CYS A 88 3.80 -16.19 6.63
C CYS A 88 2.55 -17.06 6.40
N GLU A 89 1.71 -17.30 7.44
CA GLU A 89 0.61 -18.27 7.37
C GLU A 89 -0.48 -17.99 6.33
N GLY A 90 -0.68 -16.74 5.94
CA GLY A 90 -1.65 -16.33 4.92
C GLY A 90 -1.04 -16.19 3.53
N ILE A 91 0.25 -16.49 3.36
CA ILE A 91 0.96 -16.35 2.08
C ILE A 91 0.96 -17.68 1.34
N ARG A 92 0.39 -17.70 0.15
CA ARG A 92 0.40 -18.89 -0.73
C ARG A 92 1.60 -18.87 -1.66
N ILE A 93 2.38 -19.95 -1.68
CA ILE A 93 3.51 -20.15 -2.61
C ILE A 93 2.97 -20.68 -3.94
N ILE A 94 3.43 -20.10 -5.05
CA ILE A 94 3.15 -20.52 -6.41
C ILE A 94 4.45 -21.03 -7.04
N ASP A 95 4.62 -22.34 -7.08
CA ASP A 95 5.88 -23.01 -7.47
C ASP A 95 6.28 -22.77 -8.93
N ASP A 96 5.31 -22.57 -9.81
CA ASP A 96 5.55 -22.38 -11.25
C ASP A 96 5.85 -20.92 -11.64
N GLU A 97 5.77 -19.98 -10.70
CA GLU A 97 5.96 -18.54 -10.95
C GLU A 97 7.13 -17.97 -10.11
N LEU A 98 7.63 -16.82 -10.55
CA LEU A 98 8.44 -15.95 -9.72
C LEU A 98 7.53 -14.99 -8.91
N THR A 99 8.03 -14.48 -7.83
CA THR A 99 7.38 -13.37 -7.09
C THR A 99 7.19 -12.17 -8.01
N ALA A 100 6.13 -11.39 -7.77
CA ALA A 100 5.95 -10.12 -8.47
C ALA A 100 7.21 -9.26 -8.35
N CYS A 101 7.57 -8.57 -9.44
CA CYS A 101 8.81 -7.78 -9.46
C CYS A 101 8.69 -6.56 -10.35
N ALA A 102 9.08 -5.40 -9.82
CA ALA A 102 9.36 -4.22 -10.60
C ALA A 102 10.84 -4.22 -11.03
N TYR A 103 11.10 -4.15 -12.32
CA TYR A 103 12.42 -3.99 -12.91
C TYR A 103 12.58 -2.52 -13.29
N ILE A 104 13.30 -1.78 -12.47
CA ILE A 104 13.43 -0.32 -12.56
C ILE A 104 14.82 0.01 -13.03
N THR A 105 14.95 0.74 -14.12
CA THR A 105 16.23 1.30 -14.54
C THR A 105 16.17 2.80 -14.39
N THR A 106 17.10 3.37 -13.62
CA THR A 106 17.20 4.81 -13.37
C THR A 106 18.43 5.37 -14.05
N ASP A 107 18.30 6.49 -14.76
CA ASP A 107 19.41 7.18 -15.43
C ASP A 107 19.99 8.33 -14.56
N GLN A 108 21.08 8.95 -15.02
CA GLN A 108 21.75 10.07 -14.32
C GLN A 108 20.89 11.34 -14.15
N SER A 109 19.74 11.40 -14.78
CA SER A 109 18.78 12.51 -14.67
C SER A 109 17.52 12.12 -13.91
N ASP A 110 17.58 11.03 -13.12
CA ASP A 110 16.48 10.45 -12.35
C ASP A 110 15.26 10.02 -13.21
N ASN A 111 15.45 9.86 -14.53
CA ASN A 111 14.41 9.25 -15.35
C ASN A 111 14.39 7.74 -15.13
N GLN A 112 13.18 7.16 -15.16
CA GLN A 112 13.00 5.73 -14.92
C GLN A 112 12.29 5.05 -16.09
N ILE A 113 12.73 3.85 -16.39
CA ILE A 113 12.02 2.89 -17.24
C ILE A 113 11.72 1.68 -16.37
N THR A 114 10.43 1.40 -16.17
CA THR A 114 9.98 0.31 -15.30
C THR A 114 9.18 -0.72 -16.09
N GLY A 115 9.57 -1.99 -15.96
CA GLY A 115 8.76 -3.13 -16.36
C GLY A 115 8.26 -3.86 -15.12
N PHE A 116 6.95 -4.04 -14.97
CA PHE A 116 6.38 -4.80 -13.87
C PHE A 116 5.96 -6.19 -14.34
N ASN A 117 6.52 -7.23 -13.71
CA ASN A 117 6.08 -8.60 -13.87
C ASN A 117 5.20 -8.99 -12.68
N PRO A 118 3.90 -9.27 -12.86
CA PRO A 118 3.02 -9.65 -11.76
C PRO A 118 3.33 -11.06 -11.18
N GLY A 119 3.99 -11.95 -11.93
CA GLY A 119 4.40 -13.27 -11.45
C GLY A 119 3.30 -13.98 -10.66
N ALA A 120 3.61 -14.41 -9.44
CA ALA A 120 2.68 -15.10 -8.54
C ALA A 120 1.44 -14.27 -8.18
N MET A 121 1.51 -12.92 -8.23
CA MET A 121 0.36 -12.04 -7.94
C MET A 121 -0.84 -12.27 -8.89
N LYS A 122 -0.65 -12.98 -10.01
CA LYS A 122 -1.77 -13.38 -10.90
C LYS A 122 -2.72 -14.41 -10.29
N TYR A 123 -2.30 -15.09 -9.23
CA TYR A 123 -3.07 -16.18 -8.61
C TYR A 123 -3.77 -15.71 -7.35
N ASN A 124 -4.94 -16.31 -7.10
CA ASN A 124 -5.73 -15.96 -5.92
C ASN A 124 -5.09 -16.48 -4.63
N VAL A 125 -5.28 -15.69 -3.57
CA VAL A 125 -4.98 -16.11 -2.21
C VAL A 125 -5.89 -17.24 -1.77
N THR A 126 -5.42 -18.02 -0.79
CA THR A 126 -6.24 -19.06 -0.15
C THR A 126 -6.05 -18.93 1.35
N PHE A 127 -7.10 -18.52 2.04
CA PHE A 127 -7.07 -18.38 3.49
C PHE A 127 -8.45 -18.70 4.06
N ASP A 128 -8.48 -19.48 5.14
CA ASP A 128 -9.72 -19.84 5.81
C ASP A 128 -10.13 -18.73 6.78
N LEU A 129 -11.09 -17.91 6.37
CA LEU A 129 -11.64 -16.84 7.19
C LEU A 129 -12.59 -17.35 8.29
N ASP A 130 -13.12 -18.57 8.20
CA ASP A 130 -14.07 -19.13 9.17
C ASP A 130 -13.40 -19.39 10.55
N ARG A 131 -12.08 -19.42 10.61
CA ARG A 131 -11.30 -19.55 11.84
C ARG A 131 -11.16 -18.26 12.65
N LEU A 132 -11.62 -17.13 12.10
CA LEU A 132 -11.47 -15.83 12.71
C LEU A 132 -12.80 -15.36 13.33
N ASP A 133 -12.71 -14.65 14.44
CA ASP A 133 -13.84 -13.93 15.01
C ASP A 133 -13.99 -12.59 14.28
N PRO A 134 -15.12 -12.32 13.61
CA PRO A 134 -15.35 -11.06 12.91
C PRO A 134 -15.27 -9.82 13.81
N GLU A 135 -15.73 -9.93 15.06
CA GLU A 135 -15.70 -8.81 16.02
C GLU A 135 -14.27 -8.50 16.48
N ASP A 136 -13.37 -9.49 16.47
CA ASP A 136 -11.94 -9.34 16.82
C ASP A 136 -11.03 -9.30 15.57
N THR A 137 -11.57 -8.88 14.42
CA THR A 137 -10.83 -8.83 13.15
C THR A 137 -11.04 -7.51 12.43
N ILE A 138 -9.96 -6.95 11.90
CA ILE A 138 -9.96 -5.83 10.97
C ILE A 138 -9.13 -6.17 9.75
N ALA A 139 -9.58 -5.74 8.58
CA ALA A 139 -8.90 -6.02 7.33
C ALA A 139 -8.58 -4.75 6.53
N ILE A 140 -7.56 -4.84 5.67
CA ILE A 140 -7.34 -3.89 4.59
C ILE A 140 -7.23 -4.66 3.27
N VAL A 141 -7.94 -4.16 2.25
CA VAL A 141 -7.80 -4.61 0.87
C VAL A 141 -6.98 -3.56 0.14
N ALA A 142 -5.68 -3.80 0.04
CA ALA A 142 -4.69 -2.96 -0.63
C ALA A 142 -4.40 -3.48 -2.06
N PRO A 143 -3.74 -2.70 -2.92
CA PRO A 143 -3.46 -3.08 -4.30
C PRO A 143 -2.74 -4.43 -4.44
N GLY A 144 -3.34 -5.33 -5.19
CA GLY A 144 -2.85 -6.69 -5.43
C GLY A 144 -3.52 -7.34 -6.63
N ASN A 145 -3.85 -8.61 -6.54
CA ASN A 145 -4.67 -9.30 -7.53
C ASN A 145 -6.09 -8.72 -7.54
N LEU A 146 -6.61 -8.37 -8.71
CA LEU A 146 -7.90 -7.69 -8.83
C LEU A 146 -9.07 -8.58 -8.39
N ASP A 147 -9.03 -9.88 -8.72
CA ASP A 147 -10.07 -10.82 -8.34
C ASP A 147 -10.10 -11.02 -6.83
N ASP A 148 -8.93 -11.08 -6.17
CA ASP A 148 -8.82 -11.11 -4.72
C ASP A 148 -9.36 -9.82 -4.08
N MET A 149 -9.03 -8.65 -4.64
CA MET A 149 -9.53 -7.38 -4.12
C MET A 149 -11.07 -7.36 -4.12
N VAL A 150 -11.70 -7.79 -5.21
CA VAL A 150 -13.17 -7.85 -5.30
C VAL A 150 -13.73 -8.95 -4.41
N GLY A 151 -13.14 -10.15 -4.44
CA GLY A 151 -13.61 -11.32 -3.69
C GLY A 151 -13.53 -11.09 -2.18
N LEU A 152 -12.39 -10.58 -1.68
CA LEU A 152 -12.18 -10.33 -0.24
C LEU A 152 -13.08 -9.23 0.30
N CYS A 153 -13.34 -8.14 -0.48
CA CYS A 153 -14.34 -7.15 -0.07
C CYS A 153 -15.72 -7.79 0.16
N GLN A 154 -16.14 -8.70 -0.74
CA GLN A 154 -17.42 -9.40 -0.60
C GLN A 154 -17.43 -10.38 0.58
N GLU A 155 -16.34 -11.13 0.78
CA GLU A 155 -16.18 -12.04 1.91
C GLU A 155 -16.22 -11.29 3.24
N TYR A 156 -15.50 -10.19 3.38
CA TYR A 156 -15.48 -9.38 4.60
C TYR A 156 -16.86 -8.79 4.89
N LYS A 157 -17.53 -8.24 3.87
CA LYS A 157 -18.90 -7.76 3.99
C LYS A 157 -19.87 -8.85 4.45
N SER A 158 -19.83 -10.06 3.84
CA SER A 158 -20.73 -11.17 4.16
C SER A 158 -20.55 -11.74 5.57
N ARG A 159 -19.36 -11.48 6.19
CA ARG A 159 -18.97 -11.95 7.52
C ARG A 159 -19.00 -10.86 8.59
N ASP A 160 -19.45 -9.65 8.24
CA ASP A 160 -19.40 -8.46 9.13
C ASP A 160 -17.99 -8.10 9.62
N ILE A 161 -16.93 -8.47 8.89
CA ILE A 161 -15.56 -8.06 9.16
C ILE A 161 -15.38 -6.61 8.69
N ARG A 162 -14.93 -5.73 9.60
CA ARG A 162 -14.61 -4.35 9.25
C ARG A 162 -13.41 -4.31 8.31
N TYR A 163 -13.53 -3.60 7.17
CA TYR A 163 -12.40 -3.47 6.25
C TYR A 163 -12.20 -2.05 5.73
N ILE A 164 -10.95 -1.77 5.42
CA ILE A 164 -10.50 -0.59 4.68
C ILE A 164 -10.35 -1.01 3.22
N PHE A 165 -10.92 -0.25 2.30
CA PHE A 165 -10.71 -0.44 0.88
C PHE A 165 -9.71 0.61 0.36
N ASP A 166 -8.63 0.13 -0.22
CA ASP A 166 -7.56 0.90 -0.84
C ASP A 166 -7.37 0.44 -2.28
N PRO A 167 -8.01 1.08 -3.27
CA PRO A 167 -7.82 0.69 -4.67
C PRO A 167 -6.42 1.00 -5.21
N GLY A 168 -5.78 2.07 -4.73
CA GLY A 168 -4.43 2.51 -5.12
C GLY A 168 -4.19 2.45 -6.63
N GLN A 169 -3.03 1.98 -7.04
CA GLN A 169 -2.65 1.86 -8.45
C GLN A 169 -3.51 0.86 -9.25
N GLN A 170 -4.26 -0.03 -8.61
CA GLN A 170 -5.18 -0.94 -9.30
C GLN A 170 -6.47 -0.26 -9.78
N LEU A 171 -6.72 0.98 -9.37
CA LEU A 171 -7.92 1.73 -9.74
C LEU A 171 -8.15 1.79 -11.26
N THR A 172 -7.09 1.84 -12.06
CA THR A 172 -7.18 1.84 -13.53
C THR A 172 -7.74 0.54 -14.08
N SER A 173 -7.53 -0.58 -13.40
CA SER A 173 -7.96 -1.93 -13.81
C SER A 173 -9.41 -2.25 -13.40
N PHE A 174 -9.97 -1.55 -12.43
CA PHE A 174 -11.36 -1.74 -12.02
C PHE A 174 -12.33 -1.25 -13.10
N ASP A 175 -13.38 -2.02 -13.34
CA ASP A 175 -14.60 -1.48 -13.93
C ASP A 175 -15.47 -0.79 -12.85
N LYS A 176 -16.48 -0.05 -13.29
CA LYS A 176 -17.39 0.69 -12.40
C LYS A 176 -18.12 -0.22 -11.42
N GLU A 177 -18.59 -1.37 -11.87
CA GLU A 177 -19.42 -2.27 -11.06
C GLU A 177 -18.60 -2.91 -9.95
N SER A 178 -17.42 -3.46 -10.28
CA SER A 178 -16.49 -4.06 -9.33
C SER A 178 -15.97 -3.04 -8.31
N LEU A 179 -15.66 -1.83 -8.77
CA LEU A 179 -15.23 -0.74 -7.88
C LEU A 179 -16.33 -0.39 -6.86
N LEU A 180 -17.58 -0.25 -7.31
CA LEU A 180 -18.70 0.05 -6.43
C LEU A 180 -18.99 -1.09 -5.45
N LYS A 181 -18.81 -2.36 -5.83
CA LYS A 181 -18.94 -3.52 -4.94
C LYS A 181 -17.92 -3.47 -3.79
N CYS A 182 -16.69 -3.03 -4.06
CA CYS A 182 -15.65 -2.92 -3.04
C CYS A 182 -15.85 -1.71 -2.11
N ILE A 183 -16.42 -0.61 -2.62
CA ILE A 183 -16.71 0.58 -1.82
C ILE A 183 -17.95 0.36 -0.93
N ASP A 184 -18.93 -0.39 -1.41
CA ASP A 184 -20.22 -0.57 -0.75
C ASP A 184 -20.07 -1.31 0.59
N GLU A 185 -20.38 -0.61 1.68
CA GLU A 185 -20.24 -1.06 3.08
C GLU A 185 -18.78 -1.22 3.57
N ALA A 186 -17.78 -0.79 2.81
CA ALA A 186 -16.44 -0.61 3.38
C ALA A 186 -16.52 0.32 4.61
N HIS A 187 -15.74 0.02 5.64
CA HIS A 187 -15.65 0.90 6.80
C HIS A 187 -14.95 2.21 6.43
N ILE A 188 -13.85 2.11 5.70
CA ILE A 188 -13.07 3.25 5.21
C ILE A 188 -12.72 3.02 3.74
N LEU A 189 -12.91 4.06 2.92
CA LEU A 189 -12.27 4.22 1.62
C LEU A 189 -11.06 5.13 1.81
N ILE A 190 -9.86 4.63 1.50
CA ILE A 190 -8.64 5.41 1.57
C ILE A 190 -8.05 5.61 0.17
N THR A 191 -7.64 6.85 -0.14
CA THR A 191 -7.14 7.25 -1.45
C THR A 191 -6.16 8.42 -1.30
N ASN A 192 -5.41 8.75 -2.35
CA ASN A 192 -4.89 10.10 -2.51
C ASN A 192 -5.92 10.98 -3.23
N ASP A 193 -5.62 12.27 -3.44
CA ASP A 193 -6.53 13.23 -4.08
C ASP A 193 -6.81 12.86 -5.54
N TYR A 194 -5.80 12.45 -6.29
CA TYR A 194 -5.93 12.02 -7.69
C TYR A 194 -6.79 10.75 -7.81
N GLU A 195 -6.56 9.75 -6.97
CA GLU A 195 -7.35 8.52 -6.93
C GLU A 195 -8.82 8.79 -6.59
N LEU A 196 -9.10 9.71 -5.65
CA LEU A 196 -10.47 10.08 -5.32
C LEU A 196 -11.19 10.70 -6.51
N GLU A 197 -10.52 11.60 -7.25
CA GLU A 197 -11.08 12.20 -8.46
C GLU A 197 -11.37 11.12 -9.52
N MET A 198 -10.46 10.19 -9.74
CA MET A 198 -10.68 9.07 -10.66
C MET A 198 -11.85 8.18 -10.24
N ILE A 199 -12.02 7.92 -8.93
CA ILE A 199 -13.17 7.16 -8.42
C ILE A 199 -14.47 7.91 -8.71
N MET A 200 -14.52 9.21 -8.44
CA MET A 200 -15.71 10.03 -8.70
C MET A 200 -16.04 10.05 -10.19
N GLU A 201 -15.05 10.21 -11.06
CA GLU A 201 -15.23 10.15 -12.52
C GLU A 201 -15.74 8.78 -12.97
N LYS A 202 -15.07 7.71 -12.58
CA LYS A 202 -15.39 6.32 -12.98
C LYS A 202 -16.77 5.88 -12.49
N THR A 203 -17.14 6.25 -11.27
CA THR A 203 -18.42 5.87 -10.67
C THR A 203 -19.57 6.80 -11.07
N GLY A 204 -19.27 8.06 -11.40
CA GLY A 204 -20.27 9.12 -11.61
C GLY A 204 -20.88 9.59 -10.28
N LEU A 205 -20.25 9.31 -9.14
CA LEU A 205 -20.69 9.72 -7.81
C LEU A 205 -19.78 10.84 -7.31
N ASP A 206 -20.35 11.86 -6.71
CA ASP A 206 -19.61 12.82 -5.91
C ASP A 206 -19.26 12.25 -4.54
N ARG A 207 -18.46 12.98 -3.75
CA ARG A 207 -18.03 12.55 -2.42
C ARG A 207 -19.22 12.29 -1.48
N ASP A 208 -20.26 13.11 -1.52
CA ASP A 208 -21.41 12.96 -0.64
C ASP A 208 -22.23 11.71 -0.97
N ASN A 209 -22.30 11.31 -2.24
CA ASN A 209 -22.91 10.07 -2.67
C ASN A 209 -22.02 8.85 -2.38
N LEU A 210 -20.69 8.98 -2.42
CA LEU A 210 -19.78 7.95 -1.95
C LEU A 210 -19.93 7.73 -0.45
N LEU A 211 -20.09 8.79 0.37
CA LEU A 211 -20.33 8.70 1.82
C LEU A 211 -21.68 8.06 2.22
N LYS A 212 -22.58 7.84 1.26
CA LYS A 212 -23.78 7.00 1.48
C LYS A 212 -23.49 5.50 1.36
N LYS A 213 -22.32 5.15 0.79
CA LYS A 213 -21.89 3.78 0.56
C LYS A 213 -20.79 3.33 1.53
N VAL A 214 -19.92 4.22 1.90
CA VAL A 214 -18.83 4.00 2.85
C VAL A 214 -18.96 4.94 4.03
N LYS A 215 -18.59 4.49 5.23
CA LYS A 215 -18.74 5.31 6.45
C LYS A 215 -17.79 6.49 6.49
N ILE A 216 -16.56 6.31 6.02
CA ILE A 216 -15.47 7.27 6.12
C ILE A 216 -14.68 7.28 4.79
N ILE A 217 -14.35 8.47 4.32
CA ILE A 217 -13.38 8.65 3.21
C ILE A 217 -12.16 9.35 3.79
N ILE A 218 -10.99 8.75 3.64
CA ILE A 218 -9.70 9.35 3.98
C ILE A 218 -8.97 9.66 2.68
N THR A 219 -8.55 10.91 2.52
CA THR A 219 -7.77 11.35 1.36
C THR A 219 -6.42 11.87 1.82
N THR A 220 -5.35 11.19 1.44
CA THR A 220 -3.98 11.67 1.68
C THR A 220 -3.62 12.77 0.66
N LEU A 221 -2.96 13.82 1.13
CA LEU A 221 -2.66 15.05 0.37
C LEU A 221 -1.15 15.34 0.29
N GLY A 222 -0.32 14.30 0.46
CA GLY A 222 1.12 14.41 0.47
C GLY A 222 1.62 15.34 1.58
N GLU A 223 2.40 16.35 1.21
CA GLU A 223 2.97 17.33 2.13
C GLU A 223 1.91 18.22 2.84
N LYS A 224 0.64 18.15 2.43
CA LYS A 224 -0.47 18.86 3.05
C LYS A 224 -1.20 18.03 4.11
N GLY A 225 -0.73 16.80 4.39
CA GLY A 225 -1.33 15.90 5.38
C GLY A 225 -2.45 15.06 4.81
N SER A 226 -3.59 14.98 5.47
CA SER A 226 -4.73 14.20 5.02
C SER A 226 -6.06 14.81 5.44
N ARG A 227 -7.13 14.37 4.80
CA ARG A 227 -8.50 14.78 5.08
C ARG A 227 -9.35 13.58 5.39
N VAL A 228 -10.10 13.64 6.49
CA VAL A 228 -11.10 12.65 6.90
C VAL A 228 -12.48 13.23 6.67
N CYS A 229 -13.28 12.57 5.85
CA CYS A 229 -14.67 12.95 5.56
C CYS A 229 -15.63 11.88 6.09
N THR A 230 -16.66 12.32 6.82
CA THR A 230 -17.80 11.51 7.23
C THR A 230 -19.09 12.16 6.72
N SER A 231 -20.26 11.54 6.96
CA SER A 231 -21.55 12.14 6.61
C SER A 231 -21.85 13.47 7.33
N GLY A 232 -21.14 13.80 8.40
CA GLY A 232 -21.42 14.98 9.23
C GLY A 232 -20.24 15.90 9.47
N SER A 233 -19.02 15.52 9.08
CA SER A 233 -17.82 16.31 9.36
C SER A 233 -16.72 16.14 8.33
N ILE A 234 -15.88 17.17 8.24
CA ILE A 234 -14.60 17.14 7.52
C ILE A 234 -13.53 17.55 8.53
N ILE A 235 -12.51 16.72 8.68
CA ILE A 235 -11.40 16.94 9.59
C ILE A 235 -10.12 16.96 8.75
N GLU A 236 -9.34 18.04 8.88
CA GLU A 236 -8.02 18.15 8.24
C GLU A 236 -6.96 17.71 9.26
N ILE A 237 -6.13 16.76 8.86
CA ILE A 237 -5.02 16.27 9.65
C ILE A 237 -3.73 16.89 9.10
N PRO A 238 -3.03 17.70 9.87
CA PRO A 238 -1.80 18.34 9.40
C PRO A 238 -0.70 17.29 9.13
N PRO A 239 0.23 17.60 8.21
CA PRO A 239 1.40 16.76 8.01
C PRO A 239 2.37 16.86 9.18
N VAL A 240 3.16 15.83 9.38
CA VAL A 240 4.34 15.94 10.26
C VAL A 240 5.42 16.73 9.54
N LYS A 241 6.01 17.69 10.23
CA LYS A 241 7.19 18.41 9.72
C LYS A 241 8.41 17.50 9.80
N ILE A 242 9.04 17.27 8.66
CA ILE A 242 10.29 16.51 8.52
C ILE A 242 11.39 17.44 8.02
N GLU A 243 12.66 17.11 8.33
CA GLU A 243 13.79 17.92 7.87
C GLU A 243 14.03 17.76 6.36
N LYS A 244 13.92 16.54 5.86
CA LYS A 244 14.16 16.21 4.45
C LYS A 244 13.37 14.98 4.03
N ALA A 245 12.59 15.11 2.98
CA ALA A 245 12.03 13.97 2.25
C ALA A 245 13.11 13.40 1.32
N VAL A 246 13.33 12.09 1.38
CA VAL A 246 14.30 11.35 0.55
C VAL A 246 13.57 10.62 -0.56
N ASP A 247 12.52 9.87 -0.20
CA ASP A 247 11.74 9.06 -1.15
C ASP A 247 10.27 8.99 -0.69
N PRO A 248 9.29 9.45 -1.50
CA PRO A 248 7.89 9.39 -1.13
C PRO A 248 7.27 7.99 -1.30
N THR A 249 8.02 7.02 -1.89
CA THR A 249 7.53 5.66 -2.15
C THR A 249 7.24 4.95 -0.83
N GLY A 250 6.07 4.32 -0.72
CA GLY A 250 5.64 3.61 0.49
C GLY A 250 5.09 4.50 1.61
N ALA A 251 5.09 5.83 1.45
CA ALA A 251 4.48 6.74 2.42
C ALA A 251 2.99 6.44 2.64
N GLY A 252 2.28 6.15 1.55
CA GLY A 252 0.89 5.73 1.58
C GLY A 252 0.68 4.44 2.37
N ASP A 253 1.51 3.42 2.13
CA ASP A 253 1.45 2.13 2.84
C ASP A 253 1.71 2.31 4.34
N SER A 254 2.73 3.12 4.69
CA SER A 254 3.02 3.45 6.07
C SER A 254 1.90 4.26 6.74
N TYR A 255 1.22 5.15 6.00
CA TYR A 255 0.03 5.82 6.51
C TYR A 255 -1.08 4.82 6.89
N ARG A 256 -1.32 3.80 6.03
CA ARG A 256 -2.31 2.75 6.28
C ARG A 256 -1.96 1.94 7.52
N SER A 257 -0.67 1.75 7.79
CA SER A 257 -0.19 1.04 8.99
C SER A 257 -0.49 1.81 10.28
N GLY A 258 -0.18 3.11 10.32
CA GLY A 258 -0.51 3.96 11.45
C GLY A 258 -2.02 4.09 11.68
N LEU A 259 -2.81 4.20 10.60
CA LEU A 259 -4.27 4.21 10.64
C LEU A 259 -4.83 2.90 11.24
N LEU A 260 -4.36 1.75 10.75
CA LEU A 260 -4.75 0.43 11.26
C LEU A 260 -4.41 0.27 12.73
N LYS A 261 -3.22 0.70 13.16
CA LYS A 261 -2.81 0.68 14.57
C LYS A 261 -3.78 1.45 15.46
N GLY A 262 -4.17 2.66 15.04
CA GLY A 262 -5.16 3.45 15.78
C GLY A 262 -6.54 2.79 15.86
N LEU A 263 -6.99 2.14 14.77
CA LEU A 263 -8.26 1.40 14.73
C LEU A 263 -8.24 0.16 15.62
N VAL A 264 -7.11 -0.54 15.72
CA VAL A 264 -6.90 -1.68 16.63
C VAL A 264 -6.94 -1.25 18.09
N GLU A 265 -6.46 -0.05 18.40
CA GLU A 265 -6.52 0.55 19.74
C GLU A 265 -7.88 1.22 20.06
N ASP A 266 -8.86 1.10 19.15
CA ASP A 266 -10.21 1.68 19.26
C ASP A 266 -10.20 3.21 19.50
N LEU A 267 -9.26 3.89 18.85
CA LEU A 267 -9.15 5.35 18.92
C LEU A 267 -10.15 6.03 17.97
N ASP A 268 -10.46 7.30 18.26
CA ASP A 268 -11.24 8.12 17.32
C ASP A 268 -10.50 8.28 15.98
N ILE A 269 -11.27 8.47 14.90
CA ILE A 269 -10.73 8.48 13.54
C ILE A 269 -9.72 9.59 13.28
N GLU A 270 -9.83 10.71 14.00
CA GLU A 270 -8.88 11.83 13.93
C GLU A 270 -7.51 11.37 14.43
N LYS A 271 -7.46 10.69 15.58
CA LYS A 271 -6.22 10.12 16.12
C LYS A 271 -5.67 9.01 15.23
N CYS A 272 -6.53 8.13 14.71
CA CYS A 272 -6.10 7.09 13.76
C CYS A 272 -5.40 7.71 12.53
N ALA A 273 -5.99 8.76 11.96
CA ALA A 273 -5.41 9.46 10.81
C ALA A 273 -4.13 10.23 11.17
N ALA A 274 -4.03 10.80 12.37
CA ALA A 274 -2.81 11.41 12.88
C ALA A 274 -1.69 10.37 13.05
N MET A 275 -2.00 9.17 13.56
CA MET A 275 -1.05 8.05 13.60
C MET A 275 -0.59 7.64 12.20
N GLY A 276 -1.50 7.66 11.22
CA GLY A 276 -1.16 7.47 9.80
C GLY A 276 -0.14 8.50 9.31
N SER A 277 -0.38 9.79 9.57
CA SER A 277 0.55 10.88 9.20
C SER A 277 1.91 10.74 9.89
N ALA A 278 1.92 10.35 11.17
CA ALA A 278 3.16 10.12 11.91
C ALA A 278 3.97 8.96 11.32
N CYS A 279 3.34 7.82 11.02
CA CYS A 279 4.00 6.66 10.43
C CYS A 279 4.55 6.98 9.02
N ALA A 280 3.76 7.59 8.16
CA ALA A 280 4.17 8.00 6.81
C ALA A 280 5.39 8.93 6.83
N SER A 281 5.50 9.80 7.84
CA SER A 281 6.63 10.73 7.94
C SER A 281 7.98 10.06 8.18
N PHE A 282 8.03 8.86 8.78
CA PHE A 282 9.26 8.08 8.87
C PHE A 282 9.63 7.45 7.54
N ALA A 283 8.65 6.90 6.81
CA ALA A 283 8.92 6.24 5.54
C ALA A 283 9.59 7.18 4.52
N VAL A 284 9.12 8.43 4.41
CA VAL A 284 9.65 9.39 3.43
C VAL A 284 11.08 9.87 3.71
N GLU A 285 11.65 9.60 4.88
CA GLU A 285 13.03 9.97 5.24
C GLU A 285 14.06 8.93 4.75
N PHE A 286 13.61 7.78 4.22
CA PHE A 286 14.46 6.68 3.76
C PHE A 286 14.24 6.37 2.28
N LEU A 287 15.26 5.79 1.65
CA LEU A 287 15.17 5.31 0.26
C LEU A 287 14.66 3.88 0.23
N GLY A 288 13.43 3.67 -0.24
CA GLY A 288 12.77 2.36 -0.32
C GLY A 288 11.70 2.17 0.75
N THR A 289 10.84 1.17 0.52
CA THR A 289 9.54 1.05 1.21
C THR A 289 9.60 0.32 2.56
N GLN A 290 10.63 -0.50 2.80
CA GLN A 290 10.83 -1.29 4.03
C GLN A 290 12.23 -1.06 4.62
N GLU A 291 12.73 0.15 4.53
CA GLU A 291 14.07 0.55 4.99
C GLU A 291 14.04 1.51 6.20
N HIS A 292 12.88 2.11 6.47
CA HIS A 292 12.71 2.99 7.61
C HIS A 292 12.64 2.19 8.91
N ASN A 293 13.05 2.83 9.99
CA ASN A 293 12.97 2.24 11.33
C ASN A 293 12.67 3.34 12.34
N PHE A 294 11.97 2.98 13.41
CA PHE A 294 11.69 3.85 14.53
C PHE A 294 11.34 3.04 15.78
N SER A 295 11.67 3.59 16.95
CA SER A 295 11.17 3.07 18.22
C SER A 295 9.76 3.59 18.51
N ILE A 296 9.04 2.92 19.39
CA ILE A 296 7.72 3.38 19.84
C ILE A 296 7.81 4.77 20.50
N GLU A 297 8.90 5.08 21.22
CA GLU A 297 9.13 6.39 21.81
C GLU A 297 9.27 7.47 20.74
N GLU A 298 10.02 7.22 19.67
CA GLU A 298 10.17 8.15 18.55
C GLU A 298 8.84 8.36 17.82
N PHE A 299 8.09 7.29 17.58
CA PHE A 299 6.75 7.36 17.01
C PHE A 299 5.81 8.23 17.87
N GLN A 300 5.75 7.99 19.18
CA GLN A 300 4.91 8.76 20.10
C GLN A 300 5.31 10.23 20.18
N LYS A 301 6.61 10.52 20.13
CA LYS A 301 7.12 11.91 20.07
C LYS A 301 6.66 12.61 18.79
N ARG A 302 6.77 11.91 17.65
CA ARG A 302 6.37 12.45 16.34
C ARG A 302 4.85 12.64 16.25
N LEU A 303 4.07 11.71 16.79
CA LEU A 303 2.61 11.83 16.87
C LEU A 303 2.17 13.05 17.70
N LYS A 304 2.82 13.33 18.83
CA LYS A 304 2.51 14.51 19.66
C LYS A 304 2.74 15.82 18.91
N SER A 305 3.72 15.88 18.02
CA SER A 305 4.01 17.10 17.25
C SER A 305 2.93 17.47 16.22
N ILE A 306 1.97 16.59 15.95
CA ILE A 306 0.81 16.88 15.09
C ILE A 306 -0.24 17.72 15.83
N SER A 307 -0.31 17.57 17.16
CA SER A 307 -1.32 18.21 18.01
C SER A 307 -0.88 19.57 18.57
N GLU A 308 0.39 19.95 18.36
CA GLU A 308 0.99 21.23 18.74
C GLU A 308 1.03 22.22 17.55
#